data_d90779d0dfd244435d88cbc692817d09
#
_entry.id   d90779d0dfd244435d88cbc692817d09
#
_cell.length_a   1.000
_cell.length_b   1.000
_cell.length_c   1.000
_cell.angle_alpha   90.00
_cell.angle_beta   90.00
_cell.angle_gamma   90.00
#
_symmetry.space_group_name_H-M   'P 1'
#
loop_
_entity.id
_entity.type
_entity.pdbx_description
1 polymer ?
#
loop_
_entity_poly.entity_id
_entity_poly.type
_entity_poly.pdbx_seq_one_letter_code
_entity_poly.pdbx_strand_id
1 'polypeptide(L)'
;MKLAIFDFDGTLLTIDTLPALGKEWNRQQRSRTRYIITLLSIAPVLLLYKAKIMPRESMKGLAFKRFNRLFNKMTQKEIEEFFLQSYPALCNMFNILVVQEIKRAQQQGFHCVLLSGAYSDLLKIVARELGIETVIGAELAYNNGLFDHKGDTPFINGKSKRSLLLDAFSGEEIDWEASRAFGDSYGDVWVMELVGERVAVNPDPELLAYAQKNSWQVITA
;
A
#
# COMPACT_ATOMS: atom_id res chain seq x y z
N MET A 1 -22.45 9.40 2.75
CA MET A 1 -21.49 9.29 1.61
C MET A 1 -21.15 7.83 1.39
N LYS A 2 -20.89 7.36 0.15
CA LYS A 2 -20.43 5.99 -0.14
C LYS A 2 -18.96 6.00 -0.58
N LEU A 3 -18.19 5.02 -0.11
CA LEU A 3 -16.77 4.91 -0.35
C LEU A 3 -16.43 3.81 -1.38
N ALA A 4 -15.40 4.05 -2.20
CA ALA A 4 -14.72 3.02 -2.97
C ALA A 4 -13.26 2.96 -2.49
N ILE A 5 -12.90 1.88 -1.80
CA ILE A 5 -11.65 1.73 -1.09
C ILE A 5 -10.75 0.78 -1.88
N PHE A 6 -9.55 1.23 -2.23
CA PHE A 6 -8.60 0.49 -3.01
C PHE A 6 -7.30 0.26 -2.21
N ASP A 7 -6.88 -0.99 -2.10
CA ASP A 7 -5.51 -1.28 -1.69
C ASP A 7 -4.54 -0.99 -2.83
N PHE A 8 -3.25 -0.88 -2.51
CA PHE A 8 -2.22 -0.52 -3.49
C PHE A 8 -1.38 -1.73 -3.93
N ASP A 9 -0.61 -2.33 -3.02
CA ASP A 9 0.32 -3.43 -3.32
C ASP A 9 -0.42 -4.73 -3.64
N GLY A 10 -0.24 -5.29 -4.85
CA GLY A 10 -0.96 -6.48 -5.32
C GLY A 10 -2.35 -6.19 -5.89
N THR A 11 -2.91 -5.01 -5.61
CA THR A 11 -4.25 -4.59 -6.07
C THR A 11 -4.15 -3.57 -7.22
N LEU A 12 -3.92 -2.28 -6.92
CA LEU A 12 -3.71 -1.26 -7.95
C LEU A 12 -2.34 -1.39 -8.60
N LEU A 13 -1.28 -1.61 -7.83
CA LEU A 13 0.05 -1.96 -8.30
C LEU A 13 0.17 -3.50 -8.33
N THR A 14 0.49 -4.10 -9.48
CA THR A 14 0.55 -5.57 -9.66
C THR A 14 1.69 -6.26 -8.94
N ILE A 15 2.57 -5.49 -8.29
CA ILE A 15 3.74 -5.96 -7.53
C ILE A 15 3.82 -5.25 -6.18
N ASP A 16 4.72 -5.71 -5.29
CA ASP A 16 4.99 -5.01 -4.02
C ASP A 16 5.84 -3.74 -4.24
N THR A 17 5.49 -2.66 -3.53
CA THR A 17 6.16 -1.34 -3.59
C THR A 17 7.65 -1.40 -3.23
N LEU A 18 8.04 -2.11 -2.17
CA LEU A 18 9.44 -2.08 -1.71
C LEU A 18 10.43 -2.64 -2.73
N PRO A 19 10.21 -3.81 -3.36
CA PRO A 19 11.07 -4.29 -4.45
C PRO A 19 11.10 -3.34 -5.65
N ALA A 20 9.96 -2.73 -6.01
CA ALA A 20 9.87 -1.77 -7.11
C ALA A 20 10.72 -0.51 -6.83
N LEU A 21 10.57 0.09 -5.66
CA LEU A 21 11.38 1.24 -5.24
C LEU A 21 12.87 0.91 -5.13
N GLY A 22 13.22 -0.33 -4.74
CA GLY A 22 14.60 -0.79 -4.74
C GLY A 22 15.22 -0.81 -6.15
N LYS A 23 14.46 -1.22 -7.17
CA LYS A 23 14.88 -1.13 -8.58
C LYS A 23 15.05 0.32 -9.02
N GLU A 24 14.08 1.17 -8.67
CA GLU A 24 14.11 2.60 -8.99
C GLU A 24 15.27 3.34 -8.32
N TRP A 25 15.64 2.97 -7.09
CA TRP A 25 16.83 3.49 -6.42
C TRP A 25 18.10 3.28 -7.25
N ASN A 26 18.26 2.09 -7.82
CA ASN A 26 19.41 1.79 -8.70
C ASN A 26 19.32 2.48 -10.06
N ARG A 27 18.12 2.54 -10.66
CA ARG A 27 17.89 3.22 -11.94
C ARG A 27 18.22 4.71 -11.86
N GLN A 28 17.88 5.35 -10.74
CA GLN A 28 18.21 6.75 -10.46
C GLN A 28 19.66 6.97 -10.03
N GLN A 29 20.50 5.92 -10.08
CA GLN A 29 21.93 5.95 -9.74
C GLN A 29 22.21 6.48 -8.33
N ARG A 30 21.29 6.25 -7.38
CA ARG A 30 21.47 6.66 -6.00
C ARG A 30 22.50 5.76 -5.28
N SER A 31 22.83 6.07 -4.05
CA SER A 31 23.89 5.39 -3.28
C SER A 31 23.79 3.85 -3.29
N ARG A 32 24.68 3.19 -4.02
CA ARG A 32 24.81 1.72 -4.08
C ARG A 32 25.12 1.12 -2.71
N THR A 33 25.96 1.78 -1.92
CA THR A 33 26.32 1.32 -0.56
C THR A 33 25.09 1.25 0.35
N ARG A 34 24.25 2.30 0.37
CA ARG A 34 22.99 2.29 1.12
C ARG A 34 22.08 1.15 0.67
N TYR A 35 21.96 0.94 -0.62
CA TYR A 35 21.12 -0.12 -1.19
C TYR A 35 21.59 -1.51 -0.74
N ILE A 36 22.89 -1.80 -0.86
CA ILE A 36 23.48 -3.09 -0.46
C ILE A 36 23.30 -3.33 1.05
N ILE A 37 23.59 -2.33 1.89
CA ILE A 37 23.39 -2.44 3.35
C ILE A 37 21.92 -2.73 3.67
N THR A 38 21.01 -2.07 2.99
CA THR A 38 19.56 -2.28 3.17
C THR A 38 19.18 -3.70 2.78
N LEU A 39 19.59 -4.20 1.61
CA LEU A 39 19.33 -5.57 1.17
C LEU A 39 19.91 -6.62 2.12
N LEU A 40 21.16 -6.44 2.54
CA LEU A 40 21.79 -7.34 3.52
C LEU A 40 21.02 -7.34 4.85
N SER A 41 20.45 -6.23 5.25
CA SER A 41 19.63 -6.16 6.45
C SER A 41 18.26 -6.86 6.29
N ILE A 42 17.67 -6.87 5.09
CA ILE A 42 16.37 -7.51 4.79
C ILE A 42 16.55 -9.03 4.59
N ALA A 43 17.66 -9.48 4.01
CA ALA A 43 17.87 -10.87 3.64
C ALA A 43 17.57 -11.89 4.77
N PRO A 44 18.01 -11.70 6.03
CA PRO A 44 17.67 -12.61 7.12
C PRO A 44 16.17 -12.71 7.39
N VAL A 45 15.42 -11.61 7.24
CA VAL A 45 13.96 -11.60 7.42
C VAL A 45 13.28 -12.47 6.37
N LEU A 46 13.71 -12.33 5.11
CA LEU A 46 13.19 -13.14 4.01
C LEU A 46 13.52 -14.63 4.16
N LEU A 47 14.73 -14.95 4.70
CA LEU A 47 15.11 -16.33 4.98
C LEU A 47 14.23 -16.95 6.07
N LEU A 48 13.97 -16.24 7.17
CA LEU A 48 13.07 -16.71 8.23
C LEU A 48 11.64 -16.92 7.72
N TYR A 49 11.17 -16.02 6.85
CA TYR A 49 9.86 -16.17 6.20
C TYR A 49 9.82 -17.40 5.28
N LYS A 50 10.84 -17.58 4.42
CA LYS A 50 10.93 -18.76 3.54
C LYS A 50 11.04 -20.08 4.32
N ALA A 51 11.68 -20.06 5.48
CA ALA A 51 11.75 -21.19 6.41
C ALA A 51 10.42 -21.42 7.17
N LYS A 52 9.36 -20.64 6.91
CA LYS A 52 8.06 -20.68 7.60
C LYS A 52 8.14 -20.45 9.13
N ILE A 53 9.21 -19.80 9.60
CA ILE A 53 9.42 -19.44 11.02
C ILE A 53 8.69 -18.13 11.36
N MET A 54 8.47 -17.28 10.35
CA MET A 54 7.90 -15.94 10.52
C MET A 54 6.61 -15.79 9.70
N PRO A 55 5.52 -15.25 10.28
CA PRO A 55 4.30 -14.91 9.55
C PRO A 55 4.54 -13.81 8.49
N ARG A 56 3.74 -13.80 7.41
CA ARG A 56 3.83 -12.84 6.30
C ARG A 56 3.75 -11.39 6.77
N GLU A 57 2.81 -11.06 7.66
CA GLU A 57 2.68 -9.69 8.19
C GLU A 57 3.92 -9.22 8.97
N SER A 58 4.46 -10.07 9.83
CA SER A 58 5.69 -9.76 10.57
C SER A 58 6.88 -9.55 9.63
N MET A 59 6.96 -10.36 8.58
CA MET A 59 7.98 -10.22 7.52
C MET A 59 7.83 -8.88 6.81
N LYS A 60 6.61 -8.52 6.36
CA LYS A 60 6.33 -7.25 5.69
C LYS A 60 6.71 -6.06 6.58
N GLY A 61 6.30 -6.06 7.85
CA GLY A 61 6.62 -4.98 8.80
C GLY A 61 8.11 -4.82 9.06
N LEU A 62 8.85 -5.93 9.25
CA LEU A 62 10.29 -5.89 9.43
C LEU A 62 11.04 -5.48 8.15
N ALA A 63 10.60 -5.95 6.99
CA ALA A 63 11.15 -5.56 5.69
C ALA A 63 10.96 -4.05 5.47
N PHE A 64 9.75 -3.52 5.73
CA PHE A 64 9.43 -2.10 5.66
C PHE A 64 10.37 -1.27 6.57
N LYS A 65 10.44 -1.62 7.86
CA LYS A 65 11.32 -0.94 8.82
C LYS A 65 12.79 -0.93 8.40
N ARG A 66 13.26 -2.03 7.79
CA ARG A 66 14.65 -2.13 7.32
C ARG A 66 14.85 -1.38 6.01
N PHE A 67 13.86 -1.38 5.12
CA PHE A 67 13.90 -0.64 3.86
C PHE A 67 14.01 0.87 4.10
N ASN A 68 13.39 1.40 5.14
CA ASN A 68 13.46 2.81 5.55
C ASN A 68 14.91 3.32 5.72
N ARG A 69 15.91 2.44 5.89
CA ARG A 69 17.33 2.82 5.90
C ARG A 69 17.81 3.48 4.61
N LEU A 70 17.15 3.19 3.48
CA LEU A 70 17.47 3.85 2.21
C LEU A 70 17.32 5.37 2.32
N PHE A 71 16.28 5.82 3.00
CA PHE A 71 15.92 7.23 3.11
C PHE A 71 16.57 7.95 4.29
N ASN A 72 17.33 7.22 5.13
CA ASN A 72 17.92 7.80 6.35
C ASN A 72 18.70 9.10 6.07
N LYS A 73 18.42 10.15 6.84
CA LYS A 73 18.99 11.49 6.71
C LYS A 73 18.72 12.18 5.36
N MET A 74 17.71 11.75 4.63
CA MET A 74 17.18 12.51 3.50
C MET A 74 16.15 13.52 4.00
N THR A 75 16.09 14.66 3.33
CA THR A 75 15.03 15.65 3.54
C THR A 75 13.72 15.14 2.94
N GLN A 76 12.59 15.70 3.37
CA GLN A 76 11.30 15.41 2.79
C GLN A 76 11.31 15.63 1.27
N LYS A 77 11.86 16.76 0.82
CA LYS A 77 11.96 17.09 -0.60
C LYS A 77 12.75 16.05 -1.41
N GLU A 78 13.87 15.55 -0.89
CA GLU A 78 14.67 14.51 -1.57
C GLU A 78 13.91 13.18 -1.69
N ILE A 79 13.06 12.85 -0.71
CA ILE A 79 12.23 11.63 -0.73
C ILE A 79 11.06 11.82 -1.71
N GLU A 80 10.39 12.97 -1.70
CA GLU A 80 9.34 13.32 -2.64
C GLU A 80 9.86 13.31 -4.09
N GLU A 81 11.03 13.88 -4.35
CA GLU A 81 11.69 13.85 -5.67
C GLU A 81 12.00 12.40 -6.10
N PHE A 82 12.43 11.55 -5.17
CA PHE A 82 12.66 10.13 -5.46
C PHE A 82 11.36 9.44 -5.88
N PHE A 83 10.25 9.66 -5.18
CA PHE A 83 8.97 9.07 -5.51
C PHE A 83 8.41 9.61 -6.84
N LEU A 84 8.53 10.92 -7.08
CA LEU A 84 8.14 11.54 -8.36
C LEU A 84 8.90 10.93 -9.55
N GLN A 85 10.21 10.73 -9.41
CA GLN A 85 11.04 10.09 -10.44
C GLN A 85 10.76 8.58 -10.60
N SER A 86 10.22 7.94 -9.57
CA SER A 86 9.85 6.51 -9.60
C SER A 86 8.46 6.28 -10.21
N TYR A 87 7.57 7.27 -10.14
CA TYR A 87 6.17 7.15 -10.55
C TYR A 87 5.99 6.63 -12.00
N PRO A 88 6.72 7.12 -13.04
CA PRO A 88 6.55 6.65 -14.41
C PRO A 88 6.78 5.15 -14.58
N ALA A 89 7.71 4.58 -13.81
CA ALA A 89 7.96 3.14 -13.85
C ALA A 89 6.87 2.35 -13.09
N LEU A 90 6.35 2.91 -11.99
CA LEU A 90 5.28 2.27 -11.21
C LEU A 90 3.94 2.28 -11.95
N CYS A 91 3.57 3.39 -12.60
CA CYS A 91 2.29 3.47 -13.30
C CYS A 91 2.18 2.49 -14.47
N ASN A 92 3.31 2.11 -15.09
CA ASN A 92 3.34 1.05 -16.12
C ASN A 92 3.02 -0.35 -15.57
N MET A 93 3.01 -0.50 -14.25
CA MET A 93 2.68 -1.75 -13.55
C MET A 93 1.32 -1.69 -12.86
N PHE A 94 0.49 -0.69 -13.18
CA PHE A 94 -0.86 -0.62 -12.63
C PHE A 94 -1.77 -1.66 -13.28
N ASN A 95 -2.61 -2.27 -12.44
CA ASN A 95 -3.66 -3.15 -12.89
C ASN A 95 -4.73 -2.34 -13.62
N ILE A 96 -4.83 -2.54 -14.92
CA ILE A 96 -5.76 -1.76 -15.77
C ILE A 96 -7.22 -1.96 -15.36
N LEU A 97 -7.59 -3.14 -14.86
CA LEU A 97 -8.95 -3.42 -14.41
C LEU A 97 -9.27 -2.60 -13.16
N VAL A 98 -8.33 -2.48 -12.22
CA VAL A 98 -8.53 -1.67 -11.02
C VAL A 98 -8.56 -0.17 -11.36
N VAL A 99 -7.73 0.29 -12.30
CA VAL A 99 -7.80 1.68 -12.82
C VAL A 99 -9.17 1.96 -13.45
N GLN A 100 -9.75 1.00 -14.16
CA GLN A 100 -11.11 1.13 -14.71
C GLN A 100 -12.18 1.18 -13.60
N GLU A 101 -12.03 0.37 -12.54
CA GLU A 101 -12.95 0.39 -11.39
C GLU A 101 -12.86 1.72 -10.61
N ILE A 102 -11.67 2.32 -10.46
CA ILE A 102 -11.51 3.67 -9.88
C ILE A 102 -12.32 4.68 -10.70
N LYS A 103 -12.15 4.72 -12.03
CA LYS A 103 -12.88 5.63 -12.91
C LYS A 103 -14.41 5.41 -12.87
N ARG A 104 -14.82 4.14 -12.82
CA ARG A 104 -16.23 3.77 -12.68
C ARG A 104 -16.81 4.26 -11.35
N ALA A 105 -16.08 4.07 -10.25
CA ALA A 105 -16.51 4.54 -8.93
C ALA A 105 -16.68 6.07 -8.91
N GLN A 106 -15.72 6.81 -9.46
CA GLN A 106 -15.79 8.26 -9.59
C GLN A 106 -17.02 8.70 -10.38
N GLN A 107 -17.28 8.10 -11.54
CA GLN A 107 -18.48 8.39 -12.36
C GLN A 107 -19.79 8.09 -11.64
N GLN A 108 -19.80 7.11 -10.72
CA GLN A 108 -20.94 6.73 -9.90
C GLN A 108 -21.06 7.55 -8.62
N GLY A 109 -20.22 8.56 -8.42
CA GLY A 109 -20.23 9.46 -7.26
C GLY A 109 -19.76 8.81 -5.95
N PHE A 110 -18.89 7.81 -6.01
CA PHE A 110 -18.19 7.32 -4.83
C PHE A 110 -17.06 8.28 -4.46
N HIS A 111 -16.82 8.40 -3.17
CA HIS A 111 -15.58 8.99 -2.67
C HIS A 111 -14.49 7.91 -2.67
N CYS A 112 -13.45 8.10 -3.50
CA CYS A 112 -12.39 7.11 -3.68
C CYS A 112 -11.31 7.25 -2.60
N VAL A 113 -10.89 6.13 -2.04
CA VAL A 113 -9.88 6.05 -0.97
C VAL A 113 -8.77 5.10 -1.39
N LEU A 114 -7.53 5.55 -1.36
CA LEU A 114 -6.33 4.71 -1.51
C LEU A 114 -5.77 4.40 -0.13
N LEU A 115 -5.85 3.13 0.30
CA LEU A 115 -5.54 2.68 1.65
C LEU A 115 -4.49 1.58 1.62
N SER A 116 -3.25 1.87 2.02
CA SER A 116 -2.14 0.92 1.92
C SER A 116 -1.10 1.07 3.02
N GLY A 117 -0.29 0.01 3.23
CA GLY A 117 0.94 0.06 4.01
C GLY A 117 2.12 0.74 3.30
N ALA A 118 1.96 1.17 2.06
CA ALA A 118 2.96 1.93 1.31
C ALA A 118 3.11 3.38 1.84
N TYR A 119 4.18 4.06 1.40
CA TYR A 119 4.48 5.43 1.84
C TYR A 119 3.40 6.42 1.40
N SER A 120 2.88 7.20 2.33
CA SER A 120 1.84 8.21 2.09
C SER A 120 2.24 9.19 0.99
N ASP A 121 3.49 9.67 0.98
CA ASP A 121 3.97 10.61 -0.03
C ASP A 121 3.96 10.02 -1.46
N LEU A 122 4.28 8.72 -1.62
CA LEU A 122 4.14 8.01 -2.88
C LEU A 122 2.66 7.88 -3.27
N LEU A 123 1.82 7.46 -2.33
CA LEU A 123 0.39 7.28 -2.58
C LEU A 123 -0.30 8.59 -2.94
N LYS A 124 0.10 9.73 -2.37
CA LYS A 124 -0.39 11.07 -2.74
C LYS A 124 -0.09 11.43 -4.18
N ILE A 125 1.08 11.02 -4.71
CA ILE A 125 1.42 11.20 -6.14
C ILE A 125 0.45 10.37 -7.00
N VAL A 126 0.28 9.09 -6.67
CA VAL A 126 -0.64 8.18 -7.38
C VAL A 126 -2.08 8.70 -7.34
N ALA A 127 -2.55 9.10 -6.17
CA ALA A 127 -3.90 9.59 -5.95
C ALA A 127 -4.20 10.86 -6.79
N ARG A 128 -3.25 11.80 -6.82
CA ARG A 128 -3.37 13.01 -7.64
C ARG A 128 -3.54 12.69 -9.12
N GLU A 129 -2.75 11.76 -9.65
CA GLU A 129 -2.79 11.39 -11.07
C GLU A 129 -4.04 10.59 -11.45
N LEU A 130 -4.62 9.84 -10.49
CA LEU A 130 -5.84 9.05 -10.70
C LEU A 130 -7.12 9.76 -10.24
N GLY A 131 -7.01 10.96 -9.66
CA GLY A 131 -8.16 11.70 -9.12
C GLY A 131 -8.79 11.05 -7.89
N ILE A 132 -8.00 10.37 -7.05
CA ILE A 132 -8.45 9.77 -5.79
C ILE A 132 -8.44 10.82 -4.69
N GLU A 133 -9.52 10.95 -3.93
CA GLU A 133 -9.72 12.06 -2.99
C GLU A 133 -8.99 11.87 -1.66
N THR A 134 -8.95 10.64 -1.13
CA THR A 134 -8.37 10.36 0.18
C THR A 134 -7.24 9.33 0.09
N VAL A 135 -6.14 9.62 0.80
CA VAL A 135 -4.99 8.72 0.93
C VAL A 135 -4.77 8.39 2.39
N ILE A 136 -4.66 7.10 2.68
CA ILE A 136 -4.26 6.58 4.00
C ILE A 136 -3.06 5.67 3.78
N GLY A 137 -1.88 6.10 4.20
CA GLY A 137 -0.60 5.42 3.98
C GLY A 137 0.38 5.61 5.15
N ALA A 138 1.53 4.94 5.09
CA ALA A 138 2.56 5.08 6.11
C ALA A 138 3.22 6.47 6.02
N GLU A 139 3.03 7.27 7.07
CA GLU A 139 3.64 8.60 7.18
C GLU A 139 5.10 8.48 7.64
N LEU A 140 6.00 9.16 6.94
CA LEU A 140 7.41 9.24 7.32
C LEU A 140 7.60 10.30 8.40
N ALA A 141 8.28 9.94 9.50
CA ALA A 141 8.58 10.87 10.59
C ALA A 141 9.91 11.59 10.36
N TYR A 142 9.88 12.91 10.40
CA TYR A 142 11.08 13.77 10.24
C TYR A 142 11.49 14.40 11.57
N ASN A 143 12.80 14.37 11.83
CA ASN A 143 13.40 15.07 12.96
C ASN A 143 14.38 16.12 12.43
N ASN A 144 14.20 17.39 12.82
CA ASN A 144 14.97 18.52 12.29
C ASN A 144 15.04 18.57 10.76
N GLY A 145 13.93 18.24 10.07
CA GLY A 145 13.82 18.24 8.60
C GLY A 145 14.45 17.06 7.90
N LEU A 146 15.02 16.11 8.63
CA LEU A 146 15.63 14.89 8.09
C LEU A 146 14.87 13.64 8.54
N PHE A 147 14.69 12.71 7.63
CA PHE A 147 14.08 11.42 7.97
C PHE A 147 15.01 10.59 8.85
N ASP A 148 14.49 10.10 9.97
CA ASP A 148 15.19 9.15 10.84
C ASP A 148 14.54 7.77 10.73
N HIS A 149 15.27 6.81 10.12
CA HIS A 149 14.79 5.44 9.96
C HIS A 149 14.63 4.67 11.28
N LYS A 150 15.10 5.21 12.41
CA LYS A 150 14.91 4.67 13.76
C LYS A 150 13.69 5.28 14.45
N GLY A 151 13.16 6.38 13.90
CA GLY A 151 11.94 7.01 14.36
C GLY A 151 10.74 6.08 14.19
N ASP A 152 9.64 6.44 14.83
CA ASP A 152 8.40 5.67 14.77
C ASP A 152 7.69 5.97 13.44
N THR A 153 7.93 5.08 12.47
CA THR A 153 7.15 5.01 11.23
C THR A 153 6.30 3.75 11.33
N PRO A 154 5.02 3.88 11.69
CA PRO A 154 4.17 2.73 11.93
C PRO A 154 3.96 1.93 10.64
N PHE A 155 4.12 0.62 10.73
CA PHE A 155 3.72 -0.28 9.66
C PHE A 155 2.20 -0.48 9.70
N ILE A 156 1.53 -0.16 8.61
CA ILE A 156 0.09 -0.32 8.47
C ILE A 156 -0.21 -1.75 8.00
N ASN A 157 -0.88 -2.51 8.85
CA ASN A 157 -1.36 -3.86 8.57
C ASN A 157 -2.90 -3.90 8.47
N GLY A 158 -3.47 -5.08 8.22
CA GLY A 158 -4.90 -5.22 8.01
C GLY A 158 -5.78 -4.64 9.12
N LYS A 159 -5.48 -4.90 10.39
CA LYS A 159 -6.24 -4.35 11.53
C LYS A 159 -6.07 -2.83 11.65
N SER A 160 -4.84 -2.33 11.48
CA SER A 160 -4.59 -0.90 11.53
C SER A 160 -5.19 -0.16 10.32
N LYS A 161 -5.25 -0.78 9.13
CA LYS A 161 -5.99 -0.24 7.97
C LYS A 161 -7.44 0.08 8.35
N ARG A 162 -8.13 -0.88 9.00
CA ARG A 162 -9.52 -0.67 9.45
C ARG A 162 -9.63 0.50 10.42
N SER A 163 -8.79 0.56 11.45
CA SER A 163 -8.84 1.65 12.44
C SER A 163 -8.57 3.00 11.78
N LEU A 164 -7.51 3.11 10.96
CA LEU A 164 -7.17 4.35 10.27
C LEU A 164 -8.28 4.81 9.32
N LEU A 165 -8.95 3.89 8.63
CA LEU A 165 -10.09 4.20 7.78
C LEU A 165 -11.25 4.78 8.60
N LEU A 166 -11.63 4.12 9.70
CA LEU A 166 -12.71 4.58 10.57
C LEU A 166 -12.37 5.93 11.22
N ASP A 167 -11.12 6.13 11.64
CA ASP A 167 -10.66 7.40 12.21
C ASP A 167 -10.70 8.54 11.19
N ALA A 168 -10.28 8.27 9.94
CA ALA A 168 -10.27 9.26 8.87
C ALA A 168 -11.68 9.77 8.51
N PHE A 169 -12.71 8.97 8.73
CA PHE A 169 -14.10 9.29 8.43
C PHE A 169 -14.99 9.37 9.69
N SER A 170 -14.39 9.57 10.87
CA SER A 170 -15.12 9.55 12.15
C SER A 170 -16.19 10.64 12.31
N GLY A 171 -16.11 11.71 11.52
CA GLY A 171 -17.10 12.80 11.51
C GLY A 171 -18.12 12.72 10.37
N GLU A 172 -18.05 11.68 9.54
CA GLU A 172 -18.84 11.55 8.33
C GLU A 172 -19.89 10.44 8.43
N GLU A 173 -21.04 10.65 7.84
CA GLU A 173 -22.06 9.61 7.71
C GLU A 173 -21.77 8.75 6.47
N ILE A 174 -21.23 7.55 6.70
CA ILE A 174 -20.84 6.61 5.65
C ILE A 174 -21.90 5.54 5.46
N ASP A 175 -22.36 5.39 4.23
CA ASP A 175 -23.20 4.27 3.79
C ASP A 175 -22.27 3.08 3.45
N TRP A 176 -21.94 2.30 4.49
CA TRP A 176 -21.05 1.14 4.36
C TRP A 176 -21.63 0.05 3.46
N GLU A 177 -22.96 -0.16 3.50
CA GLU A 177 -23.62 -1.19 2.68
C GLU A 177 -23.57 -0.84 1.19
N ALA A 178 -23.66 0.44 0.84
CA ALA A 178 -23.51 0.92 -0.54
C ALA A 178 -22.04 1.14 -0.95
N SER A 179 -21.10 0.95 -0.03
CA SER A 179 -19.64 1.11 -0.28
C SER A 179 -19.02 -0.17 -0.82
N ARG A 180 -17.82 -0.03 -1.43
CA ARG A 180 -17.06 -1.14 -2.00
C ARG A 180 -15.59 -1.10 -1.60
N ALA A 181 -14.93 -2.28 -1.57
CA ALA A 181 -13.52 -2.40 -1.27
C ALA A 181 -12.84 -3.43 -2.17
N PHE A 182 -11.58 -3.13 -2.55
CA PHE A 182 -10.74 -3.92 -3.42
C PHE A 182 -9.43 -4.25 -2.70
N GLY A 183 -9.04 -5.53 -2.65
CA GLY A 183 -7.81 -5.97 -1.98
C GLY A 183 -7.30 -7.30 -2.53
N ASP A 184 -6.00 -7.60 -2.33
CA ASP A 184 -5.31 -8.80 -2.83
C ASP A 184 -4.99 -9.84 -1.75
N SER A 185 -5.02 -9.45 -0.49
CA SER A 185 -4.51 -10.27 0.61
C SER A 185 -5.54 -10.48 1.72
N TYR A 186 -5.37 -11.58 2.48
CA TYR A 186 -6.21 -11.85 3.64
C TYR A 186 -6.19 -10.70 4.69
N GLY A 187 -5.09 -9.92 4.72
CA GLY A 187 -5.01 -8.72 5.56
C GLY A 187 -6.08 -7.68 5.24
N ASP A 188 -6.60 -7.63 4.01
CA ASP A 188 -7.60 -6.65 3.58
C ASP A 188 -9.03 -7.02 4.00
N VAL A 189 -9.26 -8.26 4.44
CA VAL A 189 -10.57 -8.72 4.93
C VAL A 189 -11.13 -7.79 6.02
N TRP A 190 -10.27 -7.25 6.90
CA TRP A 190 -10.69 -6.31 7.95
C TRP A 190 -11.37 -5.04 7.44
N VAL A 191 -10.98 -4.58 6.26
CA VAL A 191 -11.59 -3.42 5.57
C VAL A 191 -12.76 -3.89 4.71
N MET A 192 -12.57 -4.99 3.97
CA MET A 192 -13.58 -5.53 3.06
C MET A 192 -14.87 -5.95 3.79
N GLU A 193 -14.78 -6.40 5.04
CA GLU A 193 -15.95 -6.72 5.86
C GLU A 193 -16.78 -5.50 6.33
N LEU A 194 -16.25 -4.27 6.18
CA LEU A 194 -17.01 -3.05 6.48
C LEU A 194 -18.04 -2.72 5.40
N VAL A 195 -17.85 -3.16 4.18
CA VAL A 195 -18.58 -2.68 3.00
C VAL A 195 -19.54 -3.74 2.45
N GLY A 196 -20.53 -3.32 1.67
CA GLY A 196 -21.47 -4.24 1.02
C GLY A 196 -20.89 -4.93 -0.21
N GLU A 197 -20.05 -4.28 -1.04
CA GLU A 197 -19.44 -4.87 -2.21
C GLU A 197 -17.95 -5.15 -1.99
N ARG A 198 -17.55 -6.41 -2.06
CA ARG A 198 -16.19 -6.90 -1.77
C ARG A 198 -15.61 -7.55 -2.99
N VAL A 199 -14.46 -7.04 -3.44
CA VAL A 199 -13.79 -7.48 -4.66
C VAL A 199 -12.37 -7.92 -4.34
N ALA A 200 -12.12 -9.23 -4.42
CA ALA A 200 -10.79 -9.80 -4.28
C ALA A 200 -10.04 -9.72 -5.62
N VAL A 201 -8.93 -9.01 -5.67
CA VAL A 201 -8.14 -8.75 -6.88
C VAL A 201 -6.87 -9.58 -6.83
N ASN A 202 -6.65 -10.48 -7.79
CA ASN A 202 -5.50 -11.39 -7.82
C ASN A 202 -5.19 -11.99 -6.43
N PRO A 203 -6.20 -12.54 -5.72
CA PRO A 203 -6.10 -12.81 -4.29
C PRO A 203 -5.03 -13.85 -3.96
N ASP A 204 -4.36 -13.65 -2.82
CA ASP A 204 -3.56 -14.70 -2.22
C ASP A 204 -4.41 -15.93 -1.87
N PRO A 205 -3.82 -17.13 -1.68
CA PRO A 205 -4.60 -18.36 -1.46
C PRO A 205 -5.56 -18.28 -0.26
N GLU A 206 -5.23 -17.50 0.77
CA GLU A 206 -6.03 -17.36 1.98
C GLU A 206 -7.26 -16.46 1.71
N LEU A 207 -7.05 -15.31 1.05
CA LEU A 207 -8.15 -14.45 0.63
C LEU A 207 -9.03 -15.14 -0.42
N LEU A 208 -8.45 -15.91 -1.37
CA LEU A 208 -9.23 -16.63 -2.37
C LEU A 208 -10.18 -17.61 -1.72
N ALA A 209 -9.69 -18.43 -0.77
CA ALA A 209 -10.52 -19.38 -0.03
C ALA A 209 -11.64 -18.68 0.76
N TYR A 210 -11.31 -17.54 1.38
CA TYR A 210 -12.26 -16.72 2.13
C TYR A 210 -13.33 -16.10 1.21
N ALA A 211 -12.93 -15.54 0.08
CA ALA A 211 -13.81 -14.93 -0.91
C ALA A 211 -14.79 -15.98 -1.51
N GLN A 212 -14.30 -17.16 -1.86
CA GLN A 212 -15.13 -18.25 -2.36
C GLN A 212 -16.18 -18.71 -1.33
N LYS A 213 -15.75 -18.87 -0.06
CA LYS A 213 -16.66 -19.27 1.03
C LYS A 213 -17.79 -18.26 1.26
N ASN A 214 -17.50 -16.97 1.06
CA ASN A 214 -18.42 -15.86 1.33
C ASN A 214 -19.07 -15.30 0.06
N SER A 215 -18.90 -15.94 -1.10
CA SER A 215 -19.44 -15.51 -2.39
C SER A 215 -19.02 -14.10 -2.80
N TRP A 216 -17.79 -13.70 -2.47
CA TRP A 216 -17.24 -12.42 -2.89
C TRP A 216 -16.83 -12.45 -4.36
N GLN A 217 -16.88 -11.29 -5.00
CA GLN A 217 -16.38 -11.16 -6.37
C GLN A 217 -14.85 -11.36 -6.41
N VAL A 218 -14.36 -12.06 -7.44
CA VAL A 218 -12.92 -12.24 -7.69
C VAL A 218 -12.60 -11.71 -9.09
N ILE A 219 -11.58 -10.85 -9.16
CA ILE A 219 -11.00 -10.32 -10.41
C ILE A 219 -9.58 -10.87 -10.53
N THR A 220 -9.27 -11.51 -11.65
CA THR A 220 -7.90 -11.95 -12.02
C THR A 220 -7.49 -11.22 -13.30
N ALA A 221 -6.29 -10.59 -13.29
CA ALA A 221 -5.70 -9.90 -14.43
C ALA A 221 -4.48 -10.65 -14.95
#